data_8c7e0874838fb806852d12a4ee9bb392
#
_entry.id   8c7e0874838fb806852d12a4ee9bb392
#
_cell.length_a   1.000
_cell.length_b   1.000
_cell.length_c   1.000
_cell.angle_alpha   90.00
_cell.angle_beta   90.00
_cell.angle_gamma   90.00
#
_symmetry.space_group_name_H-M   'P 1'
#
loop_
_entity.id
_entity.type
_entity.pdbx_description
1 polymer ?
#
loop_
_entity_poly.entity_id
_entity_poly.type
_entity_poly.pdbx_seq_one_letter_code
_entity_poly.pdbx_strand_id
1 'polypeptide(L)'
;MGELVADWRVRLRSGGAAGAVRGAGVLIDARTVLTCAHVVRAPDEVMWVEFVENARVEPTSARVVAGGWLPDLPDGDGEDVAVLRLDSPRPQARPATLSTELTAGLAVTVTGYARRFDDGMVLTGTVRGLSGHRVQFDARHRREVVRGGFSGAGAWTVSADGEPVVVGIVVSWRGDLDQPLPENNVLAYSYLIPVARMAELSPIVRALARPDAWDRRFGERARRWLADPCGTPVKVSVVARGGGRERTLRHLEHLADCVHRPADASRAELVDQLLGGALAFAPGRYPACREWLLGRGVRPAGDSPYAAAPGITILVDGVDEARSPARLAALLARLAECGVRLLLVFRDSGGPGWREVRDTVLEPGLFARVDDLLARVKEWEARQAREAGMVDAESLRHAAAATADLMARREAITGMTDPGARLCALREFADGLRAACPEGG
;
A
#
# COMPACT_ATOMS: atom_id res chain seq x y z
N MET A 1 -16.44 -5.51 -16.56
CA MET A 1 -15.05 -6.00 -16.48
C MET A 1 -14.27 -4.87 -15.85
N GLY A 2 -14.00 -4.95 -14.54
CA GLY A 2 -13.17 -3.95 -13.85
C GLY A 2 -11.77 -3.96 -14.45
N GLU A 3 -11.27 -2.80 -14.77
CA GLU A 3 -9.94 -2.58 -15.32
C GLU A 3 -8.92 -3.05 -14.27
N LEU A 4 -8.14 -4.08 -14.60
CA LEU A 4 -7.03 -4.56 -13.78
C LEU A 4 -5.88 -3.54 -13.90
N VAL A 5 -5.93 -2.50 -13.09
CA VAL A 5 -4.86 -1.50 -13.04
C VAL A 5 -3.63 -2.16 -12.41
N ALA A 6 -2.63 -2.47 -13.23
CA ALA A 6 -1.40 -3.13 -12.82
C ALA A 6 -0.28 -2.11 -12.59
N ASP A 7 -0.46 -1.24 -11.58
CA ASP A 7 0.47 -0.14 -11.26
C ASP A 7 1.91 -0.59 -10.92
N TRP A 8 2.11 -1.89 -10.72
CA TRP A 8 3.42 -2.49 -10.46
C TRP A 8 4.27 -2.71 -11.71
N ARG A 9 3.70 -2.59 -12.91
CA ARG A 9 4.45 -2.72 -14.16
C ARG A 9 5.25 -1.48 -14.43
N VAL A 10 6.54 -1.63 -14.56
CA VAL A 10 7.43 -0.50 -14.83
C VAL A 10 8.27 -0.72 -16.07
N ARG A 11 8.58 0.38 -16.76
CA ARG A 11 9.50 0.46 -17.87
C ARG A 11 10.82 1.03 -17.39
N LEU A 12 11.92 0.41 -17.77
CA LEU A 12 13.27 0.82 -17.39
C LEU A 12 13.98 1.51 -18.53
N ARG A 13 14.54 2.69 -18.26
CA ARG A 13 15.30 3.51 -19.22
C ARG A 13 16.72 3.78 -18.72
N SER A 14 17.64 3.95 -19.63
CA SER A 14 19.01 4.38 -19.36
C SER A 14 19.29 5.76 -19.93
N GLY A 15 20.21 6.52 -19.32
CA GLY A 15 20.62 7.83 -19.82
C GLY A 15 19.64 8.97 -19.56
N GLY A 16 18.69 8.79 -18.64
CA GLY A 16 17.71 9.81 -18.25
C GLY A 16 16.26 9.37 -18.39
N ALA A 17 15.31 10.19 -17.92
CA ALA A 17 13.88 9.93 -17.97
C ALA A 17 13.34 9.74 -19.40
N ALA A 18 13.90 10.46 -20.38
CA ALA A 18 13.60 10.34 -21.80
C ALA A 18 14.55 9.38 -22.55
N GLY A 19 15.39 8.65 -21.82
CA GLY A 19 16.40 7.77 -22.41
C GLY A 19 15.82 6.52 -23.07
N ALA A 20 16.73 5.71 -23.65
CA ALA A 20 16.32 4.49 -24.35
C ALA A 20 15.71 3.45 -23.39
N VAL A 21 14.61 2.84 -23.82
CA VAL A 21 14.02 1.69 -23.13
C VAL A 21 14.97 0.51 -23.18
N ARG A 22 15.28 -0.06 -22.02
CA ARG A 22 16.17 -1.23 -21.84
C ARG A 22 15.40 -2.51 -21.57
N GLY A 23 14.29 -2.39 -20.85
CA GLY A 23 13.49 -3.54 -20.44
C GLY A 23 12.33 -3.12 -19.55
N ALA A 24 11.81 -4.10 -18.88
CA ALA A 24 10.71 -3.98 -17.94
C ALA A 24 11.16 -4.28 -16.50
N GLY A 25 10.28 -4.04 -15.54
CA GLY A 25 10.47 -4.41 -14.15
C GLY A 25 9.16 -4.60 -13.42
N VAL A 26 9.26 -5.05 -12.19
CA VAL A 26 8.15 -5.31 -11.27
C VAL A 26 8.38 -4.53 -9.99
N LEU A 27 7.50 -3.57 -9.68
CA LEU A 27 7.49 -2.92 -8.37
C LEU A 27 6.96 -3.92 -7.33
N ILE A 28 7.76 -4.25 -6.32
CA ILE A 28 7.43 -5.24 -5.29
C ILE A 28 7.15 -4.67 -3.91
N ASP A 29 7.53 -3.41 -3.69
CA ASP A 29 7.09 -2.56 -2.60
C ASP A 29 7.17 -1.09 -3.04
N ALA A 30 6.85 -0.13 -2.16
CA ALA A 30 6.84 1.30 -2.52
C ALA A 30 8.18 1.86 -3.05
N ARG A 31 9.29 1.12 -2.92
CA ARG A 31 10.64 1.56 -3.30
C ARG A 31 11.46 0.54 -4.08
N THR A 32 11.00 -0.69 -4.20
CA THR A 32 11.84 -1.78 -4.72
C THR A 32 11.29 -2.31 -6.03
N VAL A 33 12.14 -2.39 -7.03
CA VAL A 33 11.84 -2.93 -8.35
C VAL A 33 12.72 -4.14 -8.63
N LEU A 34 12.10 -5.23 -9.10
CA LEU A 34 12.79 -6.40 -9.66
C LEU A 34 12.93 -6.24 -11.17
N THR A 35 14.09 -6.63 -11.70
CA THR A 35 14.36 -6.72 -13.14
C THR A 35 15.47 -7.71 -13.42
N CYS A 36 15.87 -7.84 -14.67
CA CYS A 36 17.06 -8.62 -15.06
C CYS A 36 18.35 -7.82 -14.90
N ALA A 37 19.45 -8.51 -14.54
CA ALA A 37 20.74 -7.88 -14.37
C ALA A 37 21.28 -7.32 -15.71
N HIS A 38 21.05 -8.00 -16.83
CA HIS A 38 21.48 -7.52 -18.16
C HIS A 38 20.72 -6.25 -18.62
N VAL A 39 19.55 -5.96 -18.05
CA VAL A 39 18.81 -4.70 -18.30
C VAL A 39 19.56 -3.52 -17.67
N VAL A 40 20.13 -3.72 -16.48
CA VAL A 40 20.91 -2.72 -15.75
C VAL A 40 22.36 -2.63 -16.22
N ARG A 41 22.93 -3.75 -16.70
CA ARG A 41 24.30 -3.91 -17.22
C ARG A 41 25.43 -3.82 -16.19
N ALA A 42 25.35 -2.88 -15.23
CA ALA A 42 26.38 -2.69 -14.21
C ALA A 42 25.74 -2.27 -12.88
N PRO A 43 26.32 -2.68 -11.74
CA PRO A 43 25.75 -2.42 -10.42
C PRO A 43 25.72 -0.94 -10.02
N ASP A 44 26.52 -0.09 -10.65
CA ASP A 44 26.60 1.34 -10.43
C ASP A 44 25.78 2.17 -11.45
N GLU A 45 25.17 1.51 -12.45
CA GLU A 45 24.33 2.21 -13.43
C GLU A 45 23.06 2.77 -12.78
N VAL A 46 22.74 4.02 -13.12
CA VAL A 46 21.49 4.66 -12.69
C VAL A 46 20.42 4.39 -13.74
N MET A 47 19.37 3.72 -13.32
CA MET A 47 18.20 3.47 -14.14
C MET A 47 17.09 4.49 -13.87
N TRP A 48 16.27 4.76 -14.87
CA TRP A 48 15.05 5.55 -14.73
C TRP A 48 13.84 4.63 -14.83
N VAL A 49 12.98 4.72 -13.83
CA VAL A 49 11.79 3.88 -13.67
C VAL A 49 10.56 4.70 -14.00
N GLU A 50 9.80 4.25 -14.97
CA GLU A 50 8.58 4.88 -15.45
C GLU A 50 7.38 3.96 -15.19
N PHE A 51 6.32 4.54 -14.62
CA PHE A 51 5.08 3.84 -14.31
C PHE A 51 4.11 4.03 -15.47
N VAL A 52 4.09 3.10 -16.41
CA VAL A 52 3.38 3.23 -17.69
C VAL A 52 1.87 3.35 -17.53
N GLU A 53 1.29 2.63 -16.55
CA GLU A 53 -0.13 2.66 -16.25
C GLU A 53 -0.58 3.99 -15.59
N ASN A 54 0.38 4.80 -15.15
CA ASN A 54 0.11 6.08 -14.52
C ASN A 54 1.00 7.18 -15.10
N ALA A 55 0.66 7.64 -16.30
CA ALA A 55 1.39 8.67 -17.03
C ALA A 55 1.48 10.04 -16.31
N ARG A 56 0.74 10.23 -15.20
CA ARG A 56 0.82 11.44 -14.37
C ARG A 56 1.98 11.40 -13.37
N VAL A 57 2.63 10.24 -13.23
CA VAL A 57 3.76 10.06 -12.31
C VAL A 57 5.05 10.23 -13.07
N GLU A 58 5.82 11.25 -12.73
CA GLU A 58 7.14 11.49 -13.30
C GLU A 58 8.07 10.29 -13.07
N PRO A 59 8.90 9.92 -14.07
CA PRO A 59 9.92 8.90 -13.91
C PRO A 59 10.85 9.22 -12.75
N THR A 60 11.28 8.20 -12.00
CA THR A 60 12.22 8.35 -10.89
C THR A 60 13.49 7.56 -11.16
N SER A 61 14.64 8.08 -10.67
CA SER A 61 15.89 7.33 -10.72
C SER A 61 15.89 6.17 -9.72
N ALA A 62 16.65 5.13 -10.04
CA ALA A 62 16.82 3.93 -9.23
C ALA A 62 18.25 3.41 -9.33
N ARG A 63 18.72 2.77 -8.25
CA ARG A 63 20.04 2.15 -8.15
C ARG A 63 19.94 0.74 -7.65
N VAL A 64 20.89 -0.09 -8.02
CA VAL A 64 21.01 -1.44 -7.50
C VAL A 64 21.25 -1.39 -5.99
N VAL A 65 20.52 -2.20 -5.23
CA VAL A 65 20.77 -2.36 -3.78
C VAL A 65 22.05 -3.15 -3.55
N ALA A 66 22.72 -2.95 -2.42
CA ALA A 66 23.91 -3.72 -2.06
C ALA A 66 23.62 -5.23 -2.12
N GLY A 67 24.42 -5.97 -2.89
CA GLY A 67 24.21 -7.41 -3.13
C GLY A 67 23.01 -7.76 -4.01
N GLY A 68 22.36 -6.77 -4.63
CA GLY A 68 21.16 -6.98 -5.47
C GLY A 68 21.44 -7.11 -6.95
N TRP A 69 22.70 -7.23 -7.40
CA TRP A 69 23.05 -7.45 -8.81
C TRP A 69 23.71 -8.80 -8.97
N LEU A 70 23.00 -9.70 -9.60
CA LEU A 70 23.35 -11.11 -9.81
C LEU A 70 23.34 -11.38 -11.32
N PRO A 71 24.46 -11.13 -12.02
CA PRO A 71 24.52 -11.21 -13.47
C PRO A 71 24.43 -12.66 -13.96
N ASP A 72 24.03 -12.82 -15.22
CA ASP A 72 24.24 -14.07 -15.96
C ASP A 72 25.74 -14.22 -16.24
N LEU A 73 26.28 -15.41 -16.05
CA LEU A 73 27.69 -15.72 -16.30
C LEU A 73 27.85 -16.36 -17.69
N PRO A 74 29.03 -16.21 -18.35
CA PRO A 74 29.25 -16.74 -19.68
C PRO A 74 29.09 -18.26 -19.79
N ASP A 75 29.32 -18.98 -18.69
CA ASP A 75 29.14 -20.44 -18.55
C ASP A 75 27.67 -20.86 -18.31
N GLY A 76 26.76 -19.88 -18.16
CA GLY A 76 25.34 -20.12 -17.96
C GLY A 76 24.92 -20.42 -16.52
N ASP A 77 25.85 -20.36 -15.57
CA ASP A 77 25.60 -20.59 -14.14
C ASP A 77 25.14 -19.30 -13.41
N GLY A 78 24.98 -18.20 -14.12
CA GLY A 78 24.51 -16.92 -13.59
C GLY A 78 22.99 -16.84 -13.45
N GLU A 79 22.53 -15.91 -12.63
CA GLU A 79 21.12 -15.80 -12.21
C GLU A 79 20.32 -14.76 -13.01
N ASP A 80 20.97 -13.72 -13.52
CA ASP A 80 20.38 -12.62 -14.29
C ASP A 80 19.27 -11.86 -13.55
N VAL A 81 19.48 -11.53 -12.27
CA VAL A 81 18.53 -10.82 -11.43
C VAL A 81 19.13 -9.49 -10.94
N ALA A 82 18.38 -8.44 -10.98
CA ALA A 82 18.71 -7.17 -10.33
C ALA A 82 17.56 -6.67 -9.45
N VAL A 83 17.92 -6.20 -8.26
CA VAL A 83 17.01 -5.54 -7.30
C VAL A 83 17.40 -4.08 -7.21
N LEU A 84 16.49 -3.21 -7.60
CA LEU A 84 16.69 -1.76 -7.62
C LEU A 84 15.93 -1.10 -6.48
N ARG A 85 16.50 -0.01 -5.94
CA ARG A 85 15.83 0.90 -5.02
C ARG A 85 15.57 2.22 -5.72
N LEU A 86 14.32 2.68 -5.68
CA LEU A 86 13.92 3.99 -6.17
C LEU A 86 14.48 5.09 -5.26
N ASP A 87 15.01 6.16 -5.83
CA ASP A 87 15.47 7.33 -5.08
C ASP A 87 14.28 8.04 -4.39
N SER A 88 13.12 8.07 -5.05
CA SER A 88 11.86 8.55 -4.46
C SER A 88 10.86 7.40 -4.33
N PRO A 89 10.24 7.21 -3.16
CA PRO A 89 9.22 6.18 -2.99
C PRO A 89 7.99 6.47 -3.84
N ARG A 90 7.26 5.41 -4.19
CA ARG A 90 5.99 5.47 -4.93
C ARG A 90 4.88 4.83 -4.08
N PRO A 91 4.47 5.47 -2.98
CA PRO A 91 3.47 4.91 -2.07
C PRO A 91 2.08 4.77 -2.71
N GLN A 92 1.78 5.54 -3.76
CA GLN A 92 0.52 5.47 -4.51
C GLN A 92 0.50 4.30 -5.51
N ALA A 93 1.66 3.79 -5.93
CA ALA A 93 1.71 2.64 -6.80
C ALA A 93 1.29 1.38 -6.03
N ARG A 94 0.65 0.46 -6.73
CA ARG A 94 0.23 -0.85 -6.20
C ARG A 94 1.33 -1.88 -6.46
N PRO A 95 2.14 -2.25 -5.46
CA PRO A 95 3.16 -3.27 -5.65
C PRO A 95 2.56 -4.62 -6.04
N ALA A 96 3.31 -5.38 -6.84
CA ALA A 96 2.92 -6.74 -7.21
C ALA A 96 2.89 -7.66 -5.98
N THR A 97 1.88 -8.49 -5.91
CA THR A 97 1.88 -9.66 -5.05
C THR A 97 2.79 -10.72 -5.66
N LEU A 98 3.77 -11.20 -4.90
CA LEU A 98 4.67 -12.27 -5.34
C LEU A 98 4.16 -13.63 -4.86
N SER A 99 4.18 -14.64 -5.73
CA SER A 99 3.87 -16.03 -5.38
C SER A 99 5.01 -16.96 -5.77
N THR A 100 5.37 -17.86 -4.87
CA THR A 100 6.33 -18.94 -5.15
C THR A 100 5.69 -20.16 -5.81
N GLU A 101 4.37 -20.17 -5.93
CA GLU A 101 3.63 -21.27 -6.54
C GLU A 101 3.72 -21.17 -8.07
N LEU A 102 4.47 -22.07 -8.65
CA LEU A 102 4.64 -22.18 -10.10
C LEU A 102 4.57 -23.64 -10.49
N THR A 103 3.54 -23.99 -11.27
CA THR A 103 3.29 -25.39 -11.71
C THR A 103 3.24 -25.47 -13.23
N ALA A 104 3.63 -26.63 -13.76
CA ALA A 104 3.46 -26.90 -15.19
C ALA A 104 1.97 -26.82 -15.58
N GLY A 105 1.71 -26.24 -16.76
CA GLY A 105 0.34 -25.99 -17.21
C GLY A 105 -0.26 -24.66 -16.76
N LEU A 106 0.41 -23.93 -15.84
CA LEU A 106 -0.08 -22.64 -15.38
C LEU A 106 -0.09 -21.61 -16.54
N ALA A 107 -1.24 -20.98 -16.75
CA ALA A 107 -1.36 -19.88 -17.68
C ALA A 107 -0.77 -18.61 -17.08
N VAL A 108 0.10 -17.92 -17.83
CA VAL A 108 0.72 -16.67 -17.41
C VAL A 108 0.55 -15.58 -18.46
N THR A 109 0.49 -14.35 -18.00
CA THR A 109 0.46 -13.15 -18.83
C THR A 109 1.70 -12.31 -18.55
N VAL A 110 2.28 -11.73 -19.58
CA VAL A 110 3.48 -10.88 -19.51
C VAL A 110 3.22 -9.61 -20.31
N THR A 111 3.64 -8.45 -19.80
CA THR A 111 3.63 -7.19 -20.54
C THR A 111 5.05 -6.67 -20.69
N GLY A 112 5.54 -6.56 -21.92
CA GLY A 112 6.87 -6.04 -22.23
C GLY A 112 6.81 -4.79 -23.10
N TYR A 113 7.91 -4.04 -23.16
CA TYR A 113 8.01 -2.76 -23.86
C TYR A 113 9.02 -2.87 -25.01
N ALA A 114 8.65 -3.61 -26.05
CA ALA A 114 9.50 -3.80 -27.23
C ALA A 114 9.57 -2.50 -28.07
N ARG A 115 10.71 -2.33 -28.77
CA ARG A 115 10.89 -1.20 -29.69
C ARG A 115 9.65 -1.01 -30.59
N ARG A 116 9.14 0.20 -30.71
CA ARG A 116 7.93 0.61 -31.45
C ARG A 116 6.59 0.32 -30.74
N PHE A 117 6.59 -0.24 -29.54
CA PHE A 117 5.39 -0.52 -28.74
C PHE A 117 5.59 0.04 -27.34
N ASP A 118 5.71 1.38 -27.25
CA ASP A 118 5.97 2.07 -25.99
C ASP A 118 4.83 1.90 -24.98
N ASP A 119 3.61 1.66 -25.43
CA ASP A 119 2.44 1.39 -24.58
C ASP A 119 2.41 -0.05 -24.03
N GLY A 120 3.35 -0.88 -24.47
CA GLY A 120 3.47 -2.26 -24.05
C GLY A 120 2.79 -3.27 -24.97
N MET A 121 3.34 -4.47 -25.00
CA MET A 121 2.78 -5.65 -25.68
C MET A 121 2.43 -6.69 -24.64
N VAL A 122 1.21 -7.21 -24.72
CA VAL A 122 0.75 -8.31 -23.86
C VAL A 122 0.97 -9.63 -24.57
N LEU A 123 1.61 -10.57 -23.86
CA LEU A 123 1.85 -11.94 -24.31
C LEU A 123 1.25 -12.89 -23.27
N THR A 124 0.48 -13.87 -23.74
CA THR A 124 -0.03 -14.95 -22.89
C THR A 124 0.66 -16.26 -23.24
N GLY A 125 0.92 -17.07 -22.23
CA GLY A 125 1.59 -18.34 -22.43
C GLY A 125 1.30 -19.34 -21.32
N THR A 126 1.90 -20.51 -21.44
CA THR A 126 1.75 -21.60 -20.47
C THR A 126 3.12 -22.07 -19.98
N VAL A 127 3.26 -22.20 -18.67
CA VAL A 127 4.46 -22.75 -18.02
C VAL A 127 4.64 -24.21 -18.43
N ARG A 128 5.85 -24.58 -18.86
CA ARG A 128 6.17 -25.96 -19.25
C ARG A 128 6.88 -26.75 -18.17
N GLY A 129 7.96 -26.22 -17.66
CA GLY A 129 8.76 -26.91 -16.65
C GLY A 129 10.11 -26.27 -16.42
N LEU A 130 10.87 -26.86 -15.51
CA LEU A 130 12.21 -26.40 -15.18
C LEU A 130 13.22 -26.75 -16.31
N SER A 131 14.10 -25.80 -16.58
CA SER A 131 15.26 -25.92 -17.41
C SER A 131 16.46 -25.32 -16.66
N GLY A 132 17.16 -26.14 -15.88
CA GLY A 132 18.09 -25.65 -14.85
C GLY A 132 17.34 -24.90 -13.75
N HIS A 133 17.80 -23.70 -13.42
CA HIS A 133 17.16 -22.81 -12.45
C HIS A 133 16.09 -21.88 -13.08
N ARG A 134 15.92 -21.94 -14.39
CA ARG A 134 14.91 -21.18 -15.14
C ARG A 134 13.70 -22.06 -15.44
N VAL A 135 12.60 -21.42 -15.76
CA VAL A 135 11.37 -22.09 -16.17
C VAL A 135 11.04 -21.70 -17.60
N GLN A 136 10.85 -22.71 -18.43
CA GLN A 136 10.38 -22.51 -19.79
C GLN A 136 8.90 -22.20 -19.78
N PHE A 137 8.50 -21.21 -20.58
CA PHE A 137 7.10 -21.01 -20.91
C PHE A 137 6.92 -20.83 -22.42
N ASP A 138 5.80 -21.33 -22.94
CA ASP A 138 5.45 -21.22 -24.33
C ASP A 138 4.34 -20.19 -24.51
N ALA A 139 4.55 -19.26 -25.41
CA ALA A 139 3.51 -18.34 -25.84
C ALA A 139 2.34 -19.12 -26.48
N ARG A 140 1.12 -18.62 -26.28
CA ARG A 140 -0.09 -19.22 -26.83
C ARG A 140 -0.09 -19.33 -28.34
N HIS A 141 0.52 -18.34 -28.99
CA HIS A 141 0.68 -18.34 -30.44
C HIS A 141 2.16 -18.43 -30.81
N ARG A 142 2.52 -19.31 -31.73
CA ARG A 142 3.90 -19.56 -32.16
C ARG A 142 4.64 -18.32 -32.70
N ARG A 143 3.89 -17.27 -33.11
CA ARG A 143 4.46 -16.01 -33.58
C ARG A 143 4.69 -14.99 -32.44
N GLU A 144 4.17 -15.27 -31.27
CA GLU A 144 4.32 -14.44 -30.06
C GLU A 144 5.50 -14.97 -29.26
N VAL A 145 6.66 -14.39 -29.45
CA VAL A 145 7.85 -14.72 -28.68
C VAL A 145 8.32 -13.51 -27.89
N VAL A 146 8.96 -13.78 -26.76
CA VAL A 146 9.65 -12.76 -25.99
C VAL A 146 10.69 -12.07 -26.86
N ARG A 147 10.64 -10.73 -26.91
CA ARG A 147 11.56 -9.88 -27.68
C ARG A 147 12.32 -8.96 -26.75
N GLY A 148 13.32 -8.24 -27.28
CA GLY A 148 13.98 -7.17 -26.55
C GLY A 148 12.96 -6.16 -26.00
N GLY A 149 13.05 -5.85 -24.69
CA GLY A 149 12.07 -5.03 -23.99
C GLY A 149 11.11 -5.81 -23.07
N PHE A 150 11.07 -7.15 -23.17
CA PHE A 150 10.36 -8.00 -22.23
C PHE A 150 11.20 -8.40 -21.01
N SER A 151 12.51 -8.33 -21.11
CA SER A 151 13.43 -8.69 -20.01
C SER A 151 13.08 -7.89 -18.73
N GLY A 152 12.91 -8.62 -17.63
CA GLY A 152 12.48 -8.08 -16.34
C GLY A 152 10.97 -7.93 -16.17
N ALA A 153 10.16 -8.16 -17.21
CA ALA A 153 8.70 -8.11 -17.11
C ALA A 153 8.17 -9.21 -16.19
N GLY A 154 7.21 -8.86 -15.31
CA GLY A 154 6.53 -9.81 -14.46
C GLY A 154 5.65 -10.78 -15.24
N ALA A 155 5.88 -12.07 -15.07
CA ALA A 155 4.93 -13.10 -15.48
C ALA A 155 3.92 -13.30 -14.36
N TRP A 156 2.65 -13.00 -14.65
CA TRP A 156 1.59 -13.00 -13.66
C TRP A 156 0.43 -13.92 -14.05
N THR A 157 -0.26 -14.38 -13.05
CA THR A 157 -1.48 -15.19 -13.17
C THR A 157 -2.53 -14.68 -12.17
N VAL A 158 -3.70 -15.29 -12.18
CA VAL A 158 -4.75 -15.00 -11.20
C VAL A 158 -4.72 -16.10 -10.14
N SER A 159 -4.60 -15.69 -8.87
CA SER A 159 -4.66 -16.61 -7.73
C SER A 159 -6.06 -17.21 -7.54
N ALA A 160 -6.18 -18.20 -6.66
CA ALA A 160 -7.48 -18.79 -6.30
C ALA A 160 -8.46 -17.74 -5.73
N ASP A 161 -7.97 -16.67 -5.14
CA ASP A 161 -8.78 -15.57 -4.59
C ASP A 161 -9.16 -14.52 -5.65
N GLY A 162 -8.79 -14.73 -6.92
CA GLY A 162 -9.09 -13.81 -8.02
C GLY A 162 -8.10 -12.65 -8.17
N GLU A 163 -7.04 -12.58 -7.37
CA GLU A 163 -6.06 -11.50 -7.37
C GLU A 163 -4.89 -11.79 -8.33
N PRO A 164 -4.36 -10.77 -9.04
CA PRO A 164 -3.17 -10.94 -9.86
C PRO A 164 -1.94 -11.16 -8.99
N VAL A 165 -1.18 -12.23 -9.28
CA VAL A 165 0.06 -12.57 -8.59
C VAL A 165 1.19 -12.80 -9.59
N VAL A 166 2.38 -12.24 -9.30
CA VAL A 166 3.58 -12.44 -10.11
C VAL A 166 4.29 -13.70 -9.65
N VAL A 167 4.54 -14.62 -10.57
CA VAL A 167 5.19 -15.93 -10.31
C VAL A 167 6.64 -15.99 -10.79
N GLY A 168 7.08 -15.01 -11.57
CA GLY A 168 8.46 -14.92 -12.07
C GLY A 168 8.68 -13.65 -12.89
N ILE A 169 9.92 -13.42 -13.32
CA ILE A 169 10.29 -12.39 -14.30
C ILE A 169 10.79 -13.01 -15.58
N VAL A 170 10.50 -12.38 -16.70
CA VAL A 170 10.98 -12.79 -18.03
C VAL A 170 12.46 -12.48 -18.16
N VAL A 171 13.25 -13.43 -18.61
CA VAL A 171 14.71 -13.25 -18.81
C VAL A 171 15.05 -13.01 -20.26
N SER A 172 14.75 -13.98 -21.10
CA SER A 172 15.16 -13.99 -22.50
C SER A 172 14.41 -15.08 -23.27
N TRP A 173 14.65 -15.11 -24.55
CA TRP A 173 14.36 -16.27 -25.36
C TRP A 173 15.69 -16.94 -25.77
N ARG A 174 15.66 -18.24 -26.00
CA ARG A 174 16.75 -18.98 -26.62
C ARG A 174 16.24 -19.68 -27.88
N GLY A 175 17.03 -19.70 -28.91
CA GLY A 175 16.69 -20.32 -30.17
C GLY A 175 17.91 -20.63 -31.00
N ASP A 176 17.69 -21.02 -32.23
CA ASP A 176 18.75 -21.30 -33.20
C ASP A 176 19.51 -20.01 -33.53
N LEU A 177 20.81 -19.98 -33.29
CA LEU A 177 21.68 -18.83 -33.52
C LEU A 177 21.79 -18.45 -35.02
N ASP A 178 21.56 -19.43 -35.92
CA ASP A 178 21.55 -19.20 -37.36
C ASP A 178 20.28 -18.51 -37.85
N GLN A 179 19.26 -18.42 -36.99
CA GLN A 179 17.99 -17.74 -37.26
C GLN A 179 17.72 -16.66 -36.21
N PRO A 180 18.28 -15.47 -36.37
CA PRO A 180 18.22 -14.41 -35.37
C PRO A 180 16.82 -13.81 -35.12
N LEU A 181 15.86 -14.05 -36.02
CA LEU A 181 14.48 -13.56 -35.84
C LEU A 181 13.66 -14.61 -35.11
N PRO A 182 13.15 -14.31 -33.90
CA PRO A 182 12.39 -15.25 -33.09
C PRO A 182 11.18 -15.86 -33.82
N GLU A 183 10.49 -15.08 -34.63
CA GLU A 183 9.32 -15.52 -35.41
C GLU A 183 9.62 -16.58 -36.47
N ASN A 184 10.87 -16.66 -36.92
CA ASN A 184 11.35 -17.64 -37.91
C ASN A 184 12.15 -18.77 -37.24
N ASN A 185 12.42 -18.70 -35.96
CA ASN A 185 13.24 -19.64 -35.23
C ASN A 185 12.36 -20.75 -34.64
N VAL A 186 12.46 -21.95 -35.21
CA VAL A 186 11.63 -23.11 -34.83
C VAL A 186 11.90 -23.59 -33.41
N LEU A 187 13.09 -23.29 -32.88
CA LEU A 187 13.53 -23.66 -31.54
C LEU A 187 13.50 -22.50 -30.53
N ALA A 188 12.76 -21.42 -30.85
CA ALA A 188 12.65 -20.27 -29.95
C ALA A 188 11.85 -20.61 -28.69
N TYR A 189 12.50 -20.51 -27.55
CA TYR A 189 11.88 -20.72 -26.23
C TYR A 189 11.99 -19.46 -25.38
N SER A 190 10.98 -19.22 -24.57
CA SER A 190 10.96 -18.13 -23.58
C SER A 190 11.19 -18.67 -22.18
N TYR A 191 11.91 -17.92 -21.37
CA TYR A 191 12.30 -18.34 -20.02
C TYR A 191 11.91 -17.31 -18.98
N LEU A 192 11.55 -17.81 -17.80
CA LEU A 192 11.28 -17.07 -16.59
C LEU A 192 12.30 -17.44 -15.52
N ILE A 193 12.65 -16.46 -14.65
CA ILE A 193 13.22 -16.75 -13.34
C ILE A 193 12.07 -16.78 -12.36
N PRO A 194 11.78 -17.92 -11.69
CA PRO A 194 10.68 -18.03 -10.75
C PRO A 194 10.91 -17.16 -9.52
N VAL A 195 9.82 -16.66 -8.92
CA VAL A 195 9.87 -15.95 -7.63
C VAL A 195 10.50 -16.81 -6.55
N ALA A 196 10.26 -18.12 -6.54
CA ALA A 196 10.89 -19.05 -5.61
C ALA A 196 12.43 -18.94 -5.66
N ARG A 197 13.01 -18.95 -6.87
CA ARG A 197 14.47 -18.81 -7.06
C ARG A 197 14.98 -17.44 -6.62
N MET A 198 14.29 -16.37 -7.00
CA MET A 198 14.65 -15.01 -6.57
C MET A 198 14.57 -14.85 -5.04
N ALA A 199 13.65 -15.55 -4.38
CA ALA A 199 13.54 -15.56 -2.92
C ALA A 199 14.70 -16.30 -2.23
N GLU A 200 15.32 -17.27 -2.88
CA GLU A 200 16.55 -17.91 -2.39
C GLU A 200 17.73 -16.93 -2.41
N LEU A 201 17.82 -16.14 -3.47
CA LEU A 201 18.94 -15.25 -3.74
C LEU A 201 18.85 -13.90 -3.00
N SER A 202 17.64 -13.38 -2.81
CA SER A 202 17.41 -12.05 -2.23
C SER A 202 16.58 -12.11 -0.96
N PRO A 203 17.11 -11.64 0.19
CA PRO A 203 16.33 -11.50 1.42
C PRO A 203 15.09 -10.59 1.27
N ILE A 204 15.18 -9.58 0.40
CA ILE A 204 14.07 -8.65 0.12
C ILE A 204 12.92 -9.40 -0.56
N VAL A 205 13.23 -10.15 -1.62
CA VAL A 205 12.23 -10.96 -2.34
C VAL A 205 11.65 -12.03 -1.42
N ARG A 206 12.50 -12.73 -0.67
CA ARG A 206 12.08 -13.73 0.31
C ARG A 206 11.09 -13.17 1.34
N ALA A 207 11.32 -11.95 1.81
CA ALA A 207 10.45 -11.30 2.78
C ALA A 207 9.04 -11.03 2.22
N LEU A 208 8.89 -10.86 0.90
CA LEU A 208 7.63 -10.52 0.24
C LEU A 208 6.93 -11.74 -0.40
N ALA A 209 7.67 -12.81 -0.70
CA ALA A 209 7.20 -13.93 -1.52
C ALA A 209 6.61 -15.13 -0.74
N ARG A 210 6.68 -15.16 0.59
CA ARG A 210 6.20 -16.30 1.40
C ARG A 210 4.81 -16.06 1.98
N PRO A 211 3.73 -16.64 1.38
CA PRO A 211 2.36 -16.50 1.90
C PRO A 211 2.15 -17.16 3.27
N ASP A 212 2.84 -18.27 3.53
CA ASP A 212 2.82 -19.01 4.80
C ASP A 212 3.44 -18.22 5.98
N ALA A 213 4.26 -17.24 5.68
CA ALA A 213 4.86 -16.34 6.66
C ALA A 213 4.00 -15.10 6.95
N TRP A 214 2.82 -14.97 6.36
CA TRP A 214 1.90 -13.86 6.60
C TRP A 214 1.01 -14.11 7.81
N ASP A 215 0.71 -13.06 8.55
CA ASP A 215 -0.32 -13.11 9.60
C ASP A 215 -1.71 -12.89 8.96
N ARG A 216 -2.36 -13.99 8.56
CA ARG A 216 -3.70 -13.96 7.92
C ARG A 216 -4.72 -13.21 8.77
N ARG A 217 -4.74 -13.44 10.09
CA ARG A 217 -5.70 -12.78 11.00
C ARG A 217 -5.49 -11.27 11.08
N PHE A 218 -4.22 -10.85 11.07
CA PHE A 218 -3.88 -9.42 10.97
C PHE A 218 -4.32 -8.86 9.63
N GLY A 219 -4.03 -9.56 8.52
CA GLY A 219 -4.38 -9.16 7.16
C GLY A 219 -5.89 -8.98 6.98
N GLU A 220 -6.70 -9.94 7.41
CA GLU A 220 -8.16 -9.85 7.35
C GLU A 220 -8.73 -8.68 8.15
N ARG A 221 -8.21 -8.44 9.36
CA ARG A 221 -8.62 -7.29 10.17
C ARG A 221 -8.22 -5.95 9.56
N ALA A 222 -7.02 -5.88 8.97
CA ALA A 222 -6.54 -4.67 8.30
C ALA A 222 -7.34 -4.39 7.03
N ARG A 223 -7.57 -5.38 6.17
CA ARG A 223 -8.41 -5.26 4.96
C ARG A 223 -9.83 -4.83 5.29
N ARG A 224 -10.46 -5.47 6.28
CA ARG A 224 -11.83 -5.12 6.70
C ARG A 224 -11.91 -3.66 7.14
N TRP A 225 -10.93 -3.19 7.92
CA TRP A 225 -10.89 -1.79 8.31
C TRP A 225 -10.62 -0.86 7.12
N LEU A 226 -9.72 -1.23 6.21
CA LEU A 226 -9.43 -0.45 5.00
C LEU A 226 -10.66 -0.35 4.08
N ALA A 227 -11.45 -1.41 3.98
CA ALA A 227 -12.65 -1.46 3.16
C ALA A 227 -13.89 -0.80 3.80
N ASP A 228 -13.89 -0.51 5.10
CA ASP A 228 -15.02 0.11 5.81
C ASP A 228 -14.81 1.64 5.93
N PRO A 229 -15.39 2.46 5.05
CA PRO A 229 -15.23 3.91 5.08
C PRO A 229 -15.91 4.56 6.30
N CYS A 230 -16.90 3.89 6.90
CA CYS A 230 -17.66 4.38 8.05
C CYS A 230 -17.05 3.93 9.39
N GLY A 231 -15.97 3.15 9.36
CA GLY A 231 -15.26 2.63 10.53
C GLY A 231 -14.58 3.72 11.37
N THR A 232 -13.86 3.27 12.41
CA THR A 232 -13.04 4.19 13.22
C THR A 232 -12.01 4.91 12.34
N PRO A 233 -11.88 6.25 12.45
CA PRO A 233 -10.97 7.00 11.58
C PRO A 233 -9.50 6.66 11.85
N VAL A 234 -9.17 6.20 13.05
CA VAL A 234 -7.80 5.83 13.41
C VAL A 234 -7.73 4.39 13.85
N LYS A 235 -6.84 3.61 13.25
CA LYS A 235 -6.50 2.26 13.65
C LYS A 235 -5.03 2.18 14.01
N VAL A 236 -4.74 1.54 15.13
CA VAL A 236 -3.37 1.28 15.59
C VAL A 236 -3.03 -0.19 15.48
N SER A 237 -1.80 -0.49 15.10
CA SER A 237 -1.25 -1.83 15.05
C SER A 237 0.20 -1.84 15.52
N VAL A 238 0.60 -2.87 16.26
CA VAL A 238 2.00 -3.12 16.59
C VAL A 238 2.52 -4.21 15.67
N VAL A 239 3.57 -3.89 14.93
CA VAL A 239 4.13 -4.74 13.88
C VAL A 239 5.66 -4.76 14.03
N ALA A 240 6.18 -5.82 14.62
CA ALA A 240 7.61 -6.01 14.76
C ALA A 240 8.30 -6.21 13.39
N ARG A 241 9.51 -5.70 13.24
CA ARG A 241 10.31 -5.87 12.03
C ARG A 241 10.64 -7.34 11.77
N GLY A 242 10.66 -7.73 10.51
CA GLY A 242 10.97 -9.09 10.06
C GLY A 242 9.87 -10.14 10.30
N GLY A 243 8.77 -9.76 10.95
CA GLY A 243 7.68 -10.67 11.29
C GLY A 243 6.63 -10.85 10.18
N GLY A 244 5.75 -11.85 10.35
CA GLY A 244 4.65 -12.12 9.42
C GLY A 244 3.69 -10.94 9.25
N ARG A 245 3.46 -10.15 10.30
CA ARG A 245 2.63 -8.93 10.22
C ARG A 245 3.25 -7.84 9.36
N GLU A 246 4.58 -7.66 9.41
CA GLU A 246 5.26 -6.68 8.56
C GLU A 246 5.12 -7.07 7.08
N ARG A 247 5.28 -8.35 6.76
CA ARG A 247 5.09 -8.85 5.39
C ARG A 247 3.65 -8.66 4.92
N THR A 248 2.69 -9.01 5.77
CA THR A 248 1.27 -8.78 5.50
C THR A 248 0.95 -7.30 5.31
N LEU A 249 1.53 -6.42 6.14
CA LEU A 249 1.36 -4.98 6.02
C LEU A 249 1.86 -4.46 4.68
N ARG A 250 3.08 -4.85 4.28
CA ARG A 250 3.66 -4.45 2.98
C ARG A 250 2.78 -4.89 1.80
N HIS A 251 2.19 -6.08 1.91
CA HIS A 251 1.25 -6.56 0.91
C HIS A 251 -0.05 -5.73 0.85
N LEU A 252 -0.46 -5.12 1.97
CA LEU A 252 -1.67 -4.31 2.05
C LEU A 252 -1.44 -2.81 1.79
N GLU A 253 -0.20 -2.37 1.62
CA GLU A 253 0.15 -0.95 1.39
C GLU A 253 -0.60 -0.35 0.20
N HIS A 254 -0.88 -1.15 -0.84
CA HIS A 254 -1.61 -0.71 -2.02
C HIS A 254 -3.09 -0.34 -1.76
N LEU A 255 -3.64 -0.73 -0.61
CA LEU A 255 -5.01 -0.38 -0.21
C LEU A 255 -5.08 0.98 0.50
N ALA A 256 -3.95 1.59 0.82
CA ALA A 256 -3.88 2.94 1.35
C ALA A 256 -3.59 3.95 0.21
N ASP A 257 -4.20 5.13 0.28
CA ASP A 257 -3.98 6.19 -0.71
C ASP A 257 -2.58 6.81 -0.56
N CYS A 258 -2.00 6.73 0.63
CA CYS A 258 -0.66 7.21 0.91
C CYS A 258 0.03 6.33 1.96
N VAL A 259 1.32 6.05 1.76
CA VAL A 259 2.17 5.37 2.74
C VAL A 259 3.30 6.30 3.17
N HIS A 260 3.39 6.56 4.47
CA HIS A 260 4.46 7.36 5.06
C HIS A 260 5.33 6.54 6.01
N ARG A 261 6.65 6.61 5.81
CA ARG A 261 7.65 6.01 6.69
C ARG A 261 8.48 7.10 7.34
N PRO A 262 8.23 7.43 8.61
CA PRO A 262 8.90 8.55 9.30
C PRO A 262 10.42 8.42 9.40
N ALA A 263 10.96 7.20 9.33
CA ALA A 263 12.39 6.93 9.28
C ALA A 263 13.03 7.39 7.96
N ASP A 264 12.28 7.28 6.85
CA ASP A 264 12.78 7.50 5.48
C ASP A 264 12.39 8.87 4.92
N ALA A 265 11.24 9.41 5.35
CA ALA A 265 10.66 10.61 4.78
C ALA A 265 10.28 11.64 5.85
N SER A 266 10.40 12.92 5.52
CA SER A 266 10.04 14.02 6.40
C SER A 266 8.52 14.25 6.45
N ARG A 267 8.03 14.95 7.49
CA ARG A 267 6.65 15.39 7.58
C ARG A 267 6.24 16.34 6.45
N ALA A 268 7.19 17.15 5.95
CA ALA A 268 6.95 18.05 4.84
C ALA A 268 6.67 17.27 3.56
N GLU A 269 7.44 16.21 3.30
CA GLU A 269 7.20 15.31 2.17
C GLU A 269 5.84 14.62 2.25
N LEU A 270 5.41 14.16 3.45
CA LEU A 270 4.06 13.64 3.63
C LEU A 270 3.00 14.67 3.26
N VAL A 271 3.13 15.89 3.77
CA VAL A 271 2.18 16.98 3.50
C VAL A 271 2.17 17.32 2.01
N ASP A 272 3.34 17.46 1.39
CA ASP A 272 3.46 17.78 -0.03
C ASP A 272 2.89 16.67 -0.92
N GLN A 273 3.09 15.41 -0.54
CA GLN A 273 2.50 14.25 -1.21
C GLN A 273 0.97 14.23 -1.12
N LEU A 274 0.43 14.49 0.06
CA LEU A 274 -1.03 14.57 0.26
C LEU A 274 -1.65 15.72 -0.53
N LEU A 275 -1.03 16.88 -0.50
CA LEU A 275 -1.52 18.07 -1.19
C LEU A 275 -1.35 17.99 -2.71
N GLY A 276 -0.35 17.24 -3.19
CA GLY A 276 -0.06 17.10 -4.63
C GLY A 276 -0.80 15.96 -5.34
N GLY A 277 -1.29 14.96 -4.62
CA GLY A 277 -1.79 13.72 -5.24
C GLY A 277 -3.18 13.28 -4.82
N ALA A 278 -3.42 13.16 -3.51
CA ALA A 278 -4.67 12.57 -3.00
C ALA A 278 -5.78 13.59 -2.82
N LEU A 279 -5.44 14.87 -2.78
CA LEU A 279 -6.35 15.94 -2.41
C LEU A 279 -6.49 16.90 -3.58
N ALA A 280 -7.65 16.91 -4.22
CA ALA A 280 -8.00 17.88 -5.26
C ALA A 280 -8.19 19.27 -4.66
N PHE A 281 -7.11 20.00 -4.41
CA PHE A 281 -7.18 21.38 -3.91
C PHE A 281 -7.35 22.40 -5.02
N ALA A 282 -8.09 23.45 -4.69
CA ALA A 282 -7.96 24.70 -5.45
C ALA A 282 -6.51 25.22 -5.32
N PRO A 283 -5.78 25.41 -6.41
CA PRO A 283 -4.35 25.75 -6.38
C PRO A 283 -3.98 26.94 -5.49
N GLY A 284 -4.89 27.91 -5.30
CA GLY A 284 -4.65 29.08 -4.48
C GLY A 284 -4.63 28.84 -2.96
N ARG A 285 -5.11 27.69 -2.47
CA ARG A 285 -5.15 27.35 -1.03
C ARG A 285 -3.99 26.50 -0.55
N TYR A 286 -3.25 25.91 -1.47
CA TYR A 286 -2.13 25.00 -1.17
C TYR A 286 -1.13 25.54 -0.15
N PRO A 287 -0.56 26.75 -0.28
CA PRO A 287 0.43 27.26 0.67
C PRO A 287 -0.12 27.40 2.09
N ALA A 288 -1.34 27.92 2.26
CA ALA A 288 -1.95 28.12 3.57
C ALA A 288 -2.26 26.78 4.27
N CYS A 289 -2.79 25.80 3.53
CA CYS A 289 -3.03 24.44 4.04
C CYS A 289 -1.72 23.75 4.45
N ARG A 290 -0.68 23.89 3.66
CA ARG A 290 0.65 23.35 3.94
C ARG A 290 1.22 23.90 5.24
N GLU A 291 1.24 25.21 5.40
CA GLU A 291 1.77 25.84 6.61
C GLU A 291 0.96 25.49 7.86
N TRP A 292 -0.37 25.42 7.74
CA TRP A 292 -1.22 24.98 8.84
C TRP A 292 -0.95 23.50 9.22
N LEU A 293 -0.89 22.59 8.26
CA LEU A 293 -0.61 21.17 8.52
C LEU A 293 0.76 21.00 9.19
N LEU A 294 1.75 21.77 8.77
CA LEU A 294 3.08 21.76 9.38
C LEU A 294 3.16 22.48 10.74
N GLY A 295 2.06 23.11 11.19
CA GLY A 295 1.98 23.82 12.47
C GLY A 295 2.63 25.20 12.47
N ARG A 296 2.71 25.83 11.31
CA ARG A 296 3.34 27.15 11.13
C ARG A 296 2.31 28.27 10.84
N GLY A 297 1.05 27.93 10.69
CA GLY A 297 -0.01 28.87 10.33
C GLY A 297 -1.33 28.59 11.01
N VAL A 298 -2.32 29.43 10.72
CA VAL A 298 -3.70 29.32 11.20
C VAL A 298 -4.49 28.42 10.24
N ARG A 299 -5.48 27.70 10.78
CA ARG A 299 -6.40 26.88 9.96
C ARG A 299 -7.06 27.79 8.91
N PRO A 300 -6.99 27.44 7.62
CA PRO A 300 -7.65 28.23 6.57
C PRO A 300 -9.16 28.31 6.82
N ALA A 301 -9.74 29.50 6.70
CA ALA A 301 -11.18 29.71 6.84
C ALA A 301 -11.93 29.05 5.66
N GLY A 302 -13.06 28.43 5.94
CA GLY A 302 -13.93 27.74 4.98
C GLY A 302 -14.18 26.29 5.36
N ASP A 303 -15.04 25.61 4.59
CA ASP A 303 -15.28 24.17 4.76
C ASP A 303 -13.96 23.40 4.77
N SER A 304 -13.89 22.36 5.62
CA SER A 304 -12.69 21.54 5.70
C SER A 304 -12.22 21.21 4.29
N PRO A 305 -10.95 21.50 3.92
CA PRO A 305 -10.46 21.17 2.60
C PRO A 305 -10.63 19.67 2.27
N TYR A 306 -10.92 18.86 3.27
CA TYR A 306 -11.09 17.40 3.21
C TYR A 306 -12.56 16.96 3.33
N ALA A 307 -13.51 17.85 3.62
CA ALA A 307 -14.94 17.49 3.68
C ALA A 307 -15.48 17.01 2.32
N ALA A 308 -14.79 17.37 1.24
CA ALA A 308 -15.11 16.94 -0.13
C ALA A 308 -14.39 15.68 -0.59
N ALA A 309 -13.47 15.10 0.21
CA ALA A 309 -12.73 13.90 -0.10
C ALA A 309 -12.97 12.82 0.97
N PRO A 310 -14.16 12.21 1.02
CA PRO A 310 -14.44 11.14 1.97
C PRO A 310 -13.54 9.94 1.66
N GLY A 311 -12.80 9.48 2.67
CA GLY A 311 -12.16 8.18 2.63
C GLY A 311 -10.67 8.12 2.32
N ILE A 312 -9.94 9.24 2.28
CA ILE A 312 -8.47 9.15 2.15
C ILE A 312 -7.89 8.39 3.34
N THR A 313 -7.15 7.34 3.05
CA THR A 313 -6.50 6.49 4.03
C THR A 313 -4.99 6.62 3.95
N ILE A 314 -4.36 6.99 5.06
CA ILE A 314 -2.91 7.06 5.19
C ILE A 314 -2.42 5.92 6.07
N LEU A 315 -1.45 5.17 5.58
CA LEU A 315 -0.69 4.22 6.37
C LEU A 315 0.61 4.88 6.84
N VAL A 316 0.81 5.00 8.15
CA VAL A 316 2.05 5.51 8.75
C VAL A 316 2.79 4.34 9.36
N ASP A 317 3.86 3.89 8.69
CA ASP A 317 4.64 2.71 9.06
C ASP A 317 5.88 3.07 9.87
N GLY A 318 5.91 2.71 11.14
CA GLY A 318 6.99 3.03 12.09
C GLY A 318 6.82 4.41 12.73
N VAL A 319 5.66 4.70 13.30
CA VAL A 319 5.36 5.98 13.99
C VAL A 319 6.38 6.30 15.09
N ASP A 320 6.82 5.27 15.83
CA ASP A 320 7.81 5.33 16.90
C ASP A 320 9.26 5.52 16.39
N GLU A 321 9.49 5.35 15.10
CA GLU A 321 10.79 5.61 14.44
C GLU A 321 10.94 7.07 13.98
N ALA A 322 9.93 7.90 14.21
CA ALA A 322 9.99 9.32 13.85
C ALA A 322 11.04 10.07 14.66
N ARG A 323 11.84 10.91 13.98
CA ARG A 323 12.85 11.77 14.63
C ARG A 323 12.23 12.75 15.65
N SER A 324 10.96 13.07 15.48
CA SER A 324 10.21 14.00 16.34
C SER A 324 8.76 13.51 16.50
N PRO A 325 8.52 12.54 17.43
CA PRO A 325 7.22 11.91 17.62
C PRO A 325 6.10 12.91 17.90
N ALA A 326 6.33 13.89 18.80
CA ALA A 326 5.34 14.91 19.15
C ALA A 326 4.87 15.75 17.94
N ARG A 327 5.82 16.12 17.08
CA ARG A 327 5.47 16.88 15.86
C ARG A 327 4.76 16.02 14.82
N LEU A 328 5.07 14.74 14.74
CA LEU A 328 4.32 13.81 13.89
C LEU A 328 2.92 13.61 14.43
N ALA A 329 2.77 13.35 15.74
CA ALA A 329 1.46 13.20 16.38
C ALA A 329 0.56 14.43 16.16
N ALA A 330 1.10 15.64 16.32
CA ALA A 330 0.36 16.87 16.03
C ALA A 330 -0.09 16.99 14.56
N LEU A 331 0.71 16.53 13.60
CA LEU A 331 0.29 16.47 12.19
C LEU A 331 -0.83 15.45 12.00
N LEU A 332 -0.67 14.25 12.56
CA LEU A 332 -1.67 13.17 12.45
C LEU A 332 -3.02 13.57 13.09
N ALA A 333 -3.00 14.30 14.21
CA ALA A 333 -4.21 14.84 14.82
C ALA A 333 -4.95 15.78 13.86
N ARG A 334 -4.25 16.72 13.24
CA ARG A 334 -4.85 17.63 12.25
C ARG A 334 -5.41 16.91 11.05
N LEU A 335 -4.73 15.87 10.58
CA LEU A 335 -5.21 15.03 9.47
C LEU A 335 -6.48 14.27 9.88
N ALA A 336 -6.52 13.70 11.09
CA ALA A 336 -7.71 13.04 11.62
C ALA A 336 -8.90 14.01 11.78
N GLU A 337 -8.67 15.25 12.28
CA GLU A 337 -9.67 16.31 12.35
C GLU A 337 -10.24 16.71 10.99
N CYS A 338 -9.47 16.46 9.92
CA CYS A 338 -9.89 16.68 8.55
C CYS A 338 -10.64 15.49 7.93
N GLY A 339 -10.91 14.43 8.69
CA GLY A 339 -11.58 13.24 8.20
C GLY A 339 -10.67 12.24 7.49
N VAL A 340 -9.36 12.45 7.54
CA VAL A 340 -8.39 11.49 6.99
C VAL A 340 -8.33 10.26 7.89
N ARG A 341 -8.40 9.08 7.28
CA ARG A 341 -8.28 7.79 7.98
C ARG A 341 -6.81 7.43 8.16
N LEU A 342 -6.44 7.02 9.36
CA LEU A 342 -5.06 6.75 9.74
C LEU A 342 -4.87 5.29 10.18
N LEU A 343 -4.05 4.52 9.47
CA LEU A 343 -3.51 3.25 9.95
C LEU A 343 -2.11 3.50 10.52
N LEU A 344 -2.01 3.56 11.85
CA LEU A 344 -0.78 3.86 12.57
C LEU A 344 -0.08 2.58 12.99
N VAL A 345 1.12 2.37 12.53
CA VAL A 345 1.92 1.18 12.80
C VAL A 345 3.10 1.55 13.67
N PHE A 346 3.21 0.87 14.80
CA PHE A 346 4.31 0.99 15.77
C PHE A 346 5.16 -0.26 15.74
N ARG A 347 6.43 -0.13 16.02
CA ARG A 347 7.35 -1.27 16.22
C ARG A 347 7.28 -1.77 17.66
N ASP A 348 7.06 -0.85 18.62
CA ASP A 348 6.92 -1.13 20.04
C ASP A 348 5.67 -0.45 20.63
N SER A 349 5.04 -1.10 21.62
CA SER A 349 3.82 -0.62 22.28
C SER A 349 4.07 0.29 23.48
N GLY A 350 5.31 0.56 23.86
CA GLY A 350 5.64 1.25 25.12
C GLY A 350 6.47 2.53 24.99
N GLY A 351 6.93 2.88 23.79
CA GLY A 351 7.86 3.97 23.56
C GLY A 351 7.25 5.38 23.64
N PRO A 352 8.12 6.42 23.58
CA PRO A 352 7.67 7.83 23.58
C PRO A 352 6.67 8.14 22.46
N GLY A 353 6.89 7.60 21.26
CA GLY A 353 6.00 7.80 20.10
C GLY A 353 4.59 7.29 20.36
N TRP A 354 4.44 6.17 21.08
CA TRP A 354 3.13 5.66 21.48
C TRP A 354 2.41 6.63 22.41
N ARG A 355 3.11 7.15 23.43
CA ARG A 355 2.52 8.11 24.40
C ARG A 355 2.03 9.37 23.70
N GLU A 356 2.85 9.96 22.86
CA GLU A 356 2.48 11.16 22.09
C GLU A 356 1.24 10.94 21.21
N VAL A 357 1.18 9.84 20.48
CA VAL A 357 0.03 9.54 19.62
C VAL A 357 -1.21 9.21 20.44
N ARG A 358 -1.07 8.45 21.52
CA ARG A 358 -2.18 8.17 22.43
C ARG A 358 -2.81 9.46 22.94
N ASP A 359 -2.00 10.36 23.47
CA ASP A 359 -2.49 11.58 24.15
C ASP A 359 -2.95 12.66 23.16
N THR A 360 -2.38 12.69 21.93
CA THR A 360 -2.67 13.76 20.97
C THR A 360 -3.68 13.33 19.89
N VAL A 361 -3.74 12.05 19.53
CA VAL A 361 -4.56 11.55 18.40
C VAL A 361 -5.68 10.65 18.88
N LEU A 362 -5.33 9.58 19.64
CA LEU A 362 -6.28 8.50 19.92
C LEU A 362 -7.31 8.91 20.97
N GLU A 363 -6.85 9.43 22.08
CA GLU A 363 -7.72 9.78 23.19
C GLU A 363 -8.66 10.95 22.84
N PRO A 364 -8.18 12.07 22.28
CA PRO A 364 -9.07 13.14 21.83
C PRO A 364 -10.05 12.68 20.74
N GLY A 365 -9.59 11.86 19.77
CA GLY A 365 -10.43 11.33 18.71
C GLY A 365 -11.54 10.40 19.22
N LEU A 366 -11.25 9.58 20.24
CA LEU A 366 -12.25 8.73 20.88
C LEU A 366 -13.26 9.54 21.70
N PHE A 367 -12.82 10.57 22.44
CA PHE A 367 -13.73 11.48 23.13
C PHE A 367 -14.69 12.17 22.16
N ALA A 368 -14.17 12.76 21.09
CA ALA A 368 -15.00 13.41 20.07
C ALA A 368 -16.01 12.44 19.46
N ARG A 369 -15.61 11.18 19.21
CA ARG A 369 -16.53 10.14 18.70
C ARG A 369 -17.58 9.76 19.72
N VAL A 370 -17.23 9.62 21.00
CA VAL A 370 -18.21 9.35 22.07
C VAL A 370 -19.23 10.47 22.16
N ASP A 371 -18.77 11.73 22.07
CA ASP A 371 -19.65 12.89 22.13
C ASP A 371 -20.61 12.94 20.93
N ASP A 372 -20.14 12.63 19.71
CA ASP A 372 -20.97 12.52 18.51
C ASP A 372 -22.02 11.39 18.64
N LEU A 373 -21.59 10.19 19.08
CA LEU A 373 -22.50 9.07 19.28
C LEU A 373 -23.55 9.37 20.37
N LEU A 374 -23.17 10.01 21.45
CA LEU A 374 -24.11 10.45 22.50
C LEU A 374 -25.12 11.45 21.96
N ALA A 375 -24.71 12.40 21.11
CA ALA A 375 -25.62 13.34 20.48
C ALA A 375 -26.63 12.59 19.58
N ARG A 376 -26.17 11.66 18.78
CA ARG A 376 -27.03 10.83 17.91
C ARG A 376 -28.01 9.95 18.69
N VAL A 377 -27.57 9.36 19.80
CA VAL A 377 -28.46 8.58 20.68
C VAL A 377 -29.56 9.50 21.22
N LYS A 378 -29.23 10.70 21.72
CA LYS A 378 -30.21 11.69 22.21
C LYS A 378 -31.21 12.10 21.12
N GLU A 379 -30.74 12.36 19.92
CA GLU A 379 -31.63 12.71 18.81
C GLU A 379 -32.55 11.55 18.41
N TRP A 380 -32.02 10.32 18.40
CA TRP A 380 -32.80 9.13 18.12
C TRP A 380 -33.86 8.89 19.18
N GLU A 381 -33.53 8.95 20.48
CA GLU A 381 -34.48 8.82 21.59
C GLU A 381 -35.56 9.90 21.50
N ALA A 382 -35.17 11.15 21.22
CA ALA A 382 -36.11 12.24 21.06
C ALA A 382 -37.05 12.08 19.83
N ARG A 383 -36.56 11.43 18.76
CA ARG A 383 -37.38 11.10 17.58
C ARG A 383 -38.35 9.99 17.89
N GLN A 384 -37.90 8.89 18.52
CA GLN A 384 -38.74 7.79 18.93
C GLN A 384 -39.87 8.23 19.88
N ALA A 385 -39.56 9.06 20.87
CA ALA A 385 -40.55 9.60 21.77
C ALA A 385 -41.66 10.44 21.06
N ARG A 386 -41.25 11.15 20.00
CA ARG A 386 -42.21 11.93 19.17
C ARG A 386 -43.07 11.02 18.28
N GLU A 387 -42.47 10.04 17.64
CA GLU A 387 -43.14 9.10 16.71
C GLU A 387 -44.11 8.16 17.45
N ALA A 388 -43.74 7.73 18.64
CA ALA A 388 -44.59 6.87 19.47
C ALA A 388 -45.80 7.55 20.06
N GLY A 389 -45.95 8.88 19.89
CA GLY A 389 -47.00 9.64 20.53
C GLY A 389 -46.95 9.61 22.07
N MET A 390 -45.82 9.17 22.60
CA MET A 390 -45.59 9.03 24.04
C MET A 390 -45.44 10.40 24.68
N VAL A 391 -46.57 11.01 25.03
CA VAL A 391 -46.64 12.28 25.76
C VAL A 391 -46.69 12.01 27.27
N ASP A 392 -46.50 10.74 27.72
CA ASP A 392 -46.50 10.51 29.15
C ASP A 392 -45.18 10.92 29.81
N ALA A 393 -45.28 11.61 30.92
CA ALA A 393 -44.16 12.11 31.69
C ALA A 393 -43.22 11.04 32.25
N GLU A 394 -43.62 9.75 32.21
CA GLU A 394 -42.88 8.62 32.73
C GLU A 394 -41.88 8.10 31.68
N SER A 395 -42.30 7.96 30.43
CA SER A 395 -41.46 7.56 29.31
C SER A 395 -40.37 8.61 29.02
N LEU A 396 -40.71 9.89 29.10
CA LEU A 396 -39.74 11.00 29.00
C LEU A 396 -38.72 10.97 30.14
N ARG A 397 -39.15 10.64 31.37
CA ARG A 397 -38.22 10.49 32.51
C ARG A 397 -37.30 9.31 32.36
N HIS A 398 -37.75 8.18 31.81
CA HIS A 398 -36.89 7.02 31.54
C HIS A 398 -35.83 7.32 30.49
N ALA A 399 -36.18 7.93 29.36
CA ALA A 399 -35.23 8.35 28.35
C ALA A 399 -34.18 9.36 28.89
N ALA A 400 -34.64 10.33 29.68
CA ALA A 400 -33.73 11.29 30.31
C ALA A 400 -32.81 10.62 31.33
N ALA A 401 -33.27 9.61 32.07
CA ALA A 401 -32.45 8.88 33.03
C ALA A 401 -31.38 8.01 32.31
N ALA A 402 -31.74 7.33 31.21
CA ALA A 402 -30.79 6.57 30.40
C ALA A 402 -29.68 7.47 29.81
N THR A 403 -30.07 8.63 29.28
CA THR A 403 -29.10 9.63 28.78
C THR A 403 -28.19 10.14 29.90
N ALA A 404 -28.76 10.41 31.12
CA ALA A 404 -27.96 10.84 32.25
C ALA A 404 -26.94 9.80 32.71
N ASP A 405 -27.31 8.51 32.67
CA ASP A 405 -26.39 7.41 33.00
C ASP A 405 -25.23 7.32 32.01
N LEU A 406 -25.52 7.45 30.69
CA LEU A 406 -24.47 7.51 29.67
C LEU A 406 -23.52 8.68 29.85
N MET A 407 -24.02 9.86 30.22
CA MET A 407 -23.19 11.03 30.52
C MET A 407 -22.35 10.84 31.78
N ALA A 408 -22.92 10.25 32.83
CA ALA A 408 -22.18 9.92 34.05
C ALA A 408 -21.05 8.92 33.80
N ARG A 409 -21.31 7.91 32.93
CA ARG A 409 -20.28 6.94 32.52
C ARG A 409 -19.16 7.61 31.73
N ARG A 410 -19.47 8.54 30.82
CA ARG A 410 -18.46 9.34 30.10
C ARG A 410 -17.59 10.14 31.07
N GLU A 411 -18.20 10.78 32.05
CA GLU A 411 -17.49 11.57 33.06
C GLU A 411 -16.59 10.71 33.96
N ALA A 412 -17.07 9.55 34.38
CA ALA A 412 -16.28 8.55 35.11
C ALA A 412 -15.05 8.12 34.34
N ILE A 413 -15.15 7.87 33.02
CA ILE A 413 -14.02 7.54 32.15
C ILE A 413 -13.03 8.70 32.07
N THR A 414 -13.51 9.94 31.99
CA THR A 414 -12.68 11.15 31.97
C THR A 414 -11.85 11.28 33.24
N GLY A 415 -12.42 10.91 34.40
CA GLY A 415 -11.74 10.92 35.70
C GLY A 415 -10.72 9.81 35.94
N MET A 416 -10.58 8.84 35.04
CA MET A 416 -9.61 7.75 35.19
C MET A 416 -8.17 8.27 35.11
N THR A 417 -7.34 7.89 36.05
CA THR A 417 -5.93 8.33 36.14
C THR A 417 -4.98 7.51 35.27
N ASP A 418 -5.29 6.23 35.05
CA ASP A 418 -4.50 5.38 34.15
C ASP A 418 -4.89 5.63 32.69
N PRO A 419 -3.97 6.19 31.87
CA PRO A 419 -4.29 6.49 30.46
C PRO A 419 -4.58 5.25 29.61
N GLY A 420 -3.96 4.10 29.95
CA GLY A 420 -4.22 2.84 29.21
C GLY A 420 -5.62 2.30 29.47
N ALA A 421 -6.01 2.25 30.76
CA ALA A 421 -7.35 1.86 31.15
C ALA A 421 -8.41 2.81 30.62
N ARG A 422 -8.15 4.12 30.63
CA ARG A 422 -9.03 5.17 30.09
C ARG A 422 -9.26 4.98 28.60
N LEU A 423 -8.20 4.72 27.82
CA LEU A 423 -8.32 4.48 26.36
C LEU A 423 -9.15 3.23 26.07
N CYS A 424 -8.95 2.14 26.83
CA CYS A 424 -9.75 0.92 26.70
C CYS A 424 -11.23 1.18 27.01
N ALA A 425 -11.51 1.84 28.14
CA ALA A 425 -12.88 2.18 28.55
C ALA A 425 -13.59 3.09 27.55
N LEU A 426 -12.89 4.09 26.99
CA LEU A 426 -13.44 4.94 25.93
C LEU A 426 -13.81 4.15 24.68
N ARG A 427 -12.95 3.22 24.28
CA ARG A 427 -13.20 2.37 23.11
C ARG A 427 -14.39 1.46 23.33
N GLU A 428 -14.45 0.77 24.45
CA GLU A 428 -15.58 -0.10 24.82
C GLU A 428 -16.90 0.68 24.89
N PHE A 429 -16.83 1.90 25.42
CA PHE A 429 -17.99 2.77 25.50
C PHE A 429 -18.46 3.24 24.11
N ALA A 430 -17.53 3.65 23.24
CA ALA A 430 -17.86 4.02 21.85
C ALA A 430 -18.45 2.83 21.06
N ASP A 431 -17.91 1.63 21.23
CA ASP A 431 -18.39 0.41 20.58
C ASP A 431 -19.80 0.03 21.10
N GLY A 432 -20.04 0.20 22.39
CA GLY A 432 -21.38 0.00 23.00
C GLY A 432 -22.42 1.01 22.50
N LEU A 433 -22.07 2.29 22.42
CA LEU A 433 -22.93 3.33 21.84
C LEU A 433 -23.24 3.07 20.36
N ARG A 434 -22.26 2.63 19.59
CA ARG A 434 -22.47 2.28 18.18
C ARG A 434 -23.43 1.09 18.01
N ALA A 435 -23.31 0.07 18.86
CA ALA A 435 -24.21 -1.08 18.84
C ALA A 435 -25.65 -0.70 19.25
N ALA A 436 -25.81 0.30 20.09
CA ALA A 436 -27.12 0.82 20.55
C ALA A 436 -27.76 1.77 19.52
N CYS A 437 -26.97 2.38 18.61
CA CYS A 437 -27.46 3.24 17.54
C CYS A 437 -27.82 2.38 16.32
N PRO A 438 -29.09 2.21 15.92
CA PRO A 438 -29.42 1.52 14.68
C PRO A 438 -28.84 2.30 13.50
N GLU A 439 -28.05 1.62 12.68
CA GLU A 439 -27.53 2.14 11.42
C GLU A 439 -28.71 2.30 10.45
N GLY A 440 -29.04 3.50 10.09
CA GLY A 440 -30.02 3.77 9.05
C GLY A 440 -31.02 4.86 9.38
N GLY A 441 -30.66 6.08 9.13
CA GLY A 441 -31.55 7.22 9.00
C GLY A 441 -30.86 8.25 8.16
#